data_c7daef15c7d7d0b5ab396a0c780e58ae
#
_entry.id   c7daef15c7d7d0b5ab396a0c780e58ae
#
_cell.length_a   1.000
_cell.length_b   1.000
_cell.length_c   1.000
_cell.angle_alpha   90.00
_cell.angle_beta   90.00
_cell.angle_gamma   90.00
#
_symmetry.space_group_name_H-M   'P 1'
#
loop_
_entity.id
_entity.type
_entity.pdbx_description
1 polymer ?
#
loop_
_entity_poly.entity_id
_entity_poly.type
_entity_poly.pdbx_seq_one_letter_code
_entity_poly.pdbx_strand_id
1 'polypeptide(L)'
;MKWQEHLKANGYAHFTRMTPESLMAPARKAIEFDLSSNYDPKRQGEYDNRSYCPDLREAPPIMNLLTESPILNVLDETFGLDQIDWDKGQIAIRRAHNHSEPIPPTPHIDGFSTGLNGLEAGRIYNHTVTVGVFLTPTTKEFAGNFTVWPGSHYLYERYFRERGPDAMSEPIPTPEIGPPVQLKCEVGDVVLAHYQLGHSAAVNTSDSDRIAIFFRIWLRAVELDRWHYLTNIWEGWQL
;
A
#
# COMPACT_ATOMS: atom_id res chain seq x y z
N MET A 1 4.70 -18.57 -13.86
CA MET A 1 4.95 -18.52 -12.40
C MET A 1 3.62 -18.29 -11.73
N LYS A 2 3.29 -19.07 -10.71
CA LYS A 2 2.07 -18.83 -9.92
C LYS A 2 2.24 -17.50 -9.14
N TRP A 3 1.16 -16.81 -8.86
CA TRP A 3 1.23 -15.52 -8.15
C TRP A 3 1.86 -15.65 -6.74
N GLN A 4 1.66 -16.79 -6.07
CA GLN A 4 2.29 -17.08 -4.77
C GLN A 4 3.82 -17.14 -4.88
N GLU A 5 4.35 -17.81 -5.91
CA GLU A 5 5.78 -17.90 -6.16
C GLU A 5 6.38 -16.52 -6.46
N HIS A 6 5.64 -15.70 -7.24
CA HIS A 6 6.05 -14.33 -7.55
C HIS A 6 6.05 -13.46 -6.29
N LEU A 7 5.00 -13.56 -5.47
CA LEU A 7 4.89 -12.84 -4.19
C LEU A 7 6.05 -13.21 -3.26
N LYS A 8 6.34 -14.49 -3.07
CA LYS A 8 7.48 -14.93 -2.26
C LYS A 8 8.81 -14.36 -2.77
N ALA A 9 9.06 -14.47 -4.06
CA ALA A 9 10.33 -14.04 -4.65
C ALA A 9 10.51 -12.51 -4.63
N ASN A 10 9.45 -11.75 -4.95
CA ASN A 10 9.51 -10.32 -5.23
C ASN A 10 8.84 -9.45 -4.16
N GLY A 11 8.06 -10.03 -3.25
CA GLY A 11 7.32 -9.32 -2.20
C GLY A 11 5.99 -8.74 -2.66
N TYR A 12 5.55 -8.97 -3.89
CA TYR A 12 4.25 -8.51 -4.38
C TYR A 12 3.64 -9.49 -5.40
N ALA A 13 2.32 -9.38 -5.58
CA ALA A 13 1.59 -9.98 -6.70
C ALA A 13 0.72 -8.90 -7.37
N HIS A 14 0.56 -9.00 -8.69
CA HIS A 14 -0.26 -8.10 -9.48
C HIS A 14 -1.34 -8.88 -10.19
N PHE A 15 -2.60 -8.50 -9.96
CA PHE A 15 -3.80 -9.12 -10.52
C PHE A 15 -4.46 -8.14 -11.47
N THR A 16 -4.56 -8.52 -12.74
CA THR A 16 -5.12 -7.67 -13.77
C THR A 16 -6.65 -7.69 -13.73
N ARG A 17 -7.28 -6.52 -13.76
CA ARG A 17 -8.75 -6.30 -13.84
C ARG A 17 -9.53 -7.12 -12.81
N MET A 18 -9.00 -7.25 -11.60
CA MET A 18 -9.62 -8.04 -10.55
C MET A 18 -10.84 -7.33 -9.94
N THR A 19 -10.84 -6.00 -9.89
CA THR A 19 -11.97 -5.23 -9.35
C THR A 19 -12.94 -4.86 -10.48
N PRO A 20 -14.21 -5.27 -10.40
CA PRO A 20 -15.19 -4.95 -11.44
C PRO A 20 -15.59 -3.47 -11.44
N GLU A 21 -15.99 -2.95 -12.61
CA GLU A 21 -16.42 -1.57 -12.80
C GLU A 21 -17.61 -1.18 -11.90
N SER A 22 -18.51 -2.12 -11.60
CA SER A 22 -19.65 -1.90 -10.70
C SER A 22 -19.26 -1.49 -9.28
N LEU A 23 -18.05 -1.85 -8.82
CA LEU A 23 -17.50 -1.41 -7.53
C LEU A 23 -16.67 -0.14 -7.68
N MET A 24 -15.97 0.03 -8.79
CA MET A 24 -15.10 1.19 -9.01
C MET A 24 -15.86 2.49 -9.33
N ALA A 25 -16.93 2.41 -10.12
CA ALA A 25 -17.70 3.60 -10.51
C ALA A 25 -18.30 4.35 -9.30
N PRO A 26 -18.94 3.68 -8.32
CA PRO A 26 -19.40 4.33 -7.09
C PRO A 26 -18.27 4.96 -6.28
N ALA A 27 -17.11 4.30 -6.18
CA ALA A 27 -15.96 4.83 -5.46
C ALA A 27 -15.40 6.10 -6.12
N ARG A 28 -15.20 6.09 -7.45
CA ARG A 28 -14.75 7.28 -8.19
C ARG A 28 -15.73 8.45 -8.03
N LYS A 29 -17.03 8.19 -8.16
CA LYS A 29 -18.07 9.22 -8.01
C LYS A 29 -18.07 9.83 -6.60
N ALA A 30 -17.91 9.01 -5.57
CA ALA A 30 -17.84 9.49 -4.19
C ALA A 30 -16.60 10.37 -3.96
N ILE A 31 -15.44 9.93 -4.46
CA ILE A 31 -14.18 10.68 -4.37
C ILE A 31 -14.28 12.01 -5.13
N GLU A 32 -14.80 12.01 -6.37
CA GLU A 32 -14.99 13.21 -7.17
C GLU A 32 -15.91 14.23 -6.48
N PHE A 33 -17.01 13.76 -5.93
CA PHE A 33 -17.96 14.61 -5.18
C PHE A 33 -17.29 15.22 -3.94
N ASP A 34 -16.58 14.43 -3.14
CA ASP A 34 -15.90 14.93 -1.95
C ASP A 34 -14.80 15.93 -2.28
N LEU A 35 -13.98 15.65 -3.30
CA LEU A 35 -12.94 16.57 -3.77
C LEU A 35 -13.52 17.90 -4.27
N SER A 36 -14.69 17.88 -4.90
CA SER A 36 -15.34 19.10 -5.38
C SER A 36 -15.95 19.95 -4.28
N SER A 37 -16.32 19.33 -3.15
CA SER A 37 -17.09 19.95 -2.07
C SER A 37 -16.25 20.27 -0.82
N ASN A 38 -15.29 19.41 -0.49
CA ASN A 38 -14.62 19.39 0.81
C ASN A 38 -13.09 19.56 0.73
N TYR A 39 -12.51 19.58 -0.48
CA TYR A 39 -11.08 19.72 -0.62
C TYR A 39 -10.58 21.09 -0.19
N ASP A 40 -9.64 21.11 0.75
CA ASP A 40 -8.94 22.33 1.20
C ASP A 40 -7.45 22.27 0.77
N PRO A 41 -7.02 23.13 -0.17
CA PRO A 41 -5.62 23.17 -0.62
C PRO A 41 -4.61 23.43 0.50
N LYS A 42 -5.00 24.08 1.60
CA LYS A 42 -4.13 24.32 2.76
C LYS A 42 -3.77 23.03 3.50
N ARG A 43 -4.57 21.99 3.33
CA ARG A 43 -4.35 20.67 3.93
C ARG A 43 -3.64 19.69 2.99
N GLN A 44 -3.10 20.14 1.87
CA GLN A 44 -2.44 19.28 0.88
C GLN A 44 -1.41 18.34 1.50
N GLY A 45 -0.53 18.86 2.36
CA GLY A 45 0.48 18.06 3.06
C GLY A 45 -0.11 16.96 3.96
N GLU A 46 -1.28 17.20 4.57
CA GLU A 46 -1.99 16.18 5.34
C GLU A 46 -2.56 15.10 4.41
N TYR A 47 -3.20 15.50 3.32
CA TYR A 47 -3.76 14.55 2.35
C TYR A 47 -2.67 13.66 1.75
N ASP A 48 -1.53 14.22 1.37
CA ASP A 48 -0.42 13.47 0.77
C ASP A 48 0.21 12.46 1.75
N ASN A 49 0.22 12.76 3.05
CA ASN A 49 0.82 11.92 4.08
C ASN A 49 -0.16 10.94 4.74
N ARG A 50 -1.47 11.18 4.64
CA ARG A 50 -2.48 10.34 5.30
C ARG A 50 -3.49 9.77 4.31
N SER A 51 -4.44 10.59 3.87
CA SER A 51 -5.49 10.20 2.92
C SER A 51 -6.20 11.43 2.40
N TYR A 52 -6.54 11.43 1.12
CA TYR A 52 -7.58 12.29 0.60
C TYR A 52 -8.95 11.83 1.10
N CYS A 53 -9.95 12.70 1.05
CA CYS A 53 -11.35 12.40 1.38
C CYS A 53 -11.46 11.63 2.73
N PRO A 54 -10.98 12.19 3.86
CA PRO A 54 -10.82 11.43 5.10
C PRO A 54 -12.12 10.81 5.62
N ASP A 55 -13.26 11.44 5.35
CA ASP A 55 -14.58 10.98 5.81
C ASP A 55 -15.15 9.82 4.96
N LEU A 56 -14.57 9.59 3.76
CA LEU A 56 -14.98 8.48 2.90
C LEU A 56 -14.27 7.16 3.20
N ARG A 57 -13.23 7.15 4.00
CA ARG A 57 -12.34 5.99 4.18
C ARG A 57 -13.05 4.73 4.65
N GLU A 58 -14.14 4.87 5.41
CA GLU A 58 -14.99 3.77 5.91
C GLU A 58 -16.32 3.67 5.16
N ALA A 59 -16.57 4.57 4.22
CA ALA A 59 -17.83 4.57 3.46
C ALA A 59 -17.94 3.34 2.56
N PRO A 60 -19.17 2.80 2.38
CA PRO A 60 -19.38 1.60 1.57
C PRO A 60 -18.76 1.64 0.17
N PRO A 61 -18.78 2.75 -0.60
CA PRO A 61 -18.14 2.77 -1.92
C PRO A 61 -16.64 2.49 -1.90
N ILE A 62 -15.95 2.82 -0.79
CA ILE A 62 -14.53 2.56 -0.63
C ILE A 62 -14.31 1.15 -0.07
N MET A 63 -15.03 0.78 0.99
CA MET A 63 -14.85 -0.52 1.63
C MET A 63 -15.23 -1.69 0.72
N ASN A 64 -16.24 -1.54 -0.12
CA ASN A 64 -16.68 -2.57 -1.06
C ASN A 64 -15.61 -2.94 -2.10
N LEU A 65 -14.63 -2.06 -2.37
CA LEU A 65 -13.47 -2.38 -3.21
C LEU A 65 -12.60 -3.50 -2.61
N LEU A 66 -12.67 -3.72 -1.31
CA LEU A 66 -12.05 -4.85 -0.63
C LEU A 66 -13.08 -5.97 -0.37
N THR A 67 -14.20 -5.63 0.27
CA THR A 67 -15.10 -6.62 0.89
C THR A 67 -16.07 -7.29 -0.10
N GLU A 68 -16.27 -6.73 -1.29
CA GLU A 68 -17.13 -7.30 -2.34
C GLU A 68 -16.37 -7.66 -3.62
N SER A 69 -15.05 -7.46 -3.64
CA SER A 69 -14.23 -7.75 -4.81
C SER A 69 -13.58 -9.13 -4.70
N PRO A 70 -13.22 -9.77 -5.83
CA PRO A 70 -12.58 -11.09 -5.83
C PRO A 70 -11.27 -11.17 -5.05
N ILE A 71 -10.62 -10.07 -4.71
CA ILE A 71 -9.42 -10.06 -3.87
C ILE A 71 -9.70 -10.63 -2.47
N LEU A 72 -10.94 -10.52 -1.98
CA LEU A 72 -11.32 -11.09 -0.69
C LEU A 72 -11.14 -12.62 -0.67
N ASN A 73 -11.42 -13.31 -1.79
CA ASN A 73 -11.20 -14.76 -1.90
C ASN A 73 -9.69 -15.09 -1.83
N VAL A 74 -8.84 -14.27 -2.44
CA VAL A 74 -7.37 -14.43 -2.34
C VAL A 74 -6.89 -14.26 -0.91
N LEU A 75 -7.46 -13.31 -0.17
CA LEU A 75 -7.14 -13.12 1.24
C LEU A 75 -7.64 -14.29 2.10
N ASP A 76 -8.84 -14.80 1.82
CA ASP A 76 -9.40 -15.96 2.51
C ASP A 76 -8.53 -17.21 2.29
N GLU A 77 -8.18 -17.51 1.05
CA GLU A 77 -7.30 -18.63 0.69
C GLU A 77 -5.90 -18.51 1.32
N THR A 78 -5.41 -17.28 1.50
CA THR A 78 -4.06 -17.01 1.99
C THR A 78 -3.97 -16.99 3.50
N PHE A 79 -4.99 -16.51 4.20
CA PHE A 79 -4.94 -16.25 5.63
C PHE A 79 -6.10 -16.86 6.42
N GLY A 80 -7.27 -17.07 5.78
CA GLY A 80 -8.55 -17.26 6.45
C GLY A 80 -9.14 -15.93 6.93
N LEU A 81 -10.36 -15.60 6.55
CA LEU A 81 -10.99 -14.32 6.91
C LEU A 81 -11.21 -14.16 8.42
N ASP A 82 -11.35 -15.25 9.15
CA ASP A 82 -11.46 -15.28 10.61
C ASP A 82 -10.15 -14.98 11.33
N GLN A 83 -9.02 -15.02 10.63
CA GLN A 83 -7.69 -14.77 11.18
C GLN A 83 -7.17 -13.36 10.92
N ILE A 84 -7.84 -12.59 10.05
CA ILE A 84 -7.39 -11.26 9.65
C ILE A 84 -8.34 -10.16 10.09
N ASP A 85 -7.78 -8.96 10.21
CA ASP A 85 -8.49 -7.70 10.30
C ASP A 85 -7.93 -6.72 9.26
N TRP A 86 -8.66 -5.65 8.98
CA TRP A 86 -8.24 -4.59 8.08
C TRP A 86 -8.67 -3.22 8.56
N ASP A 87 -7.89 -2.22 8.19
CA ASP A 87 -8.22 -0.82 8.42
C ASP A 87 -9.08 -0.27 7.27
N LYS A 88 -9.55 0.95 7.44
CA LYS A 88 -10.24 1.76 6.46
C LYS A 88 -9.37 2.01 5.22
N GLY A 89 -9.98 2.22 4.07
CA GLY A 89 -9.31 2.52 2.82
C GLY A 89 -8.52 3.84 2.89
N GLN A 90 -7.23 3.81 2.54
CA GLN A 90 -6.47 5.03 2.30
C GLN A 90 -6.68 5.47 0.85
N ILE A 91 -7.33 6.61 0.66
CA ILE A 91 -7.52 7.22 -0.67
C ILE A 91 -6.25 7.99 -1.00
N ALA A 92 -5.42 7.41 -1.86
CA ALA A 92 -4.13 7.96 -2.25
C ALA A 92 -4.20 8.56 -3.65
N ILE A 93 -4.02 9.87 -3.75
CA ILE A 93 -4.02 10.58 -5.03
C ILE A 93 -2.63 11.14 -5.30
N ARG A 94 -2.14 10.94 -6.52
CA ARG A 94 -0.99 11.68 -7.05
C ARG A 94 -1.50 12.57 -8.16
N ARG A 95 -1.58 13.88 -7.86
CA ARG A 95 -2.12 14.88 -8.78
C ARG A 95 -1.31 14.94 -10.07
N ALA A 96 -2.00 15.18 -11.18
CA ALA A 96 -1.37 15.48 -12.46
C ALA A 96 -0.34 16.60 -12.28
N HIS A 97 0.80 16.45 -12.94
CA HIS A 97 1.89 17.44 -12.88
C HIS A 97 2.31 17.86 -11.47
N ASN A 98 2.21 16.95 -10.48
CA ASN A 98 2.69 17.26 -9.13
C ASN A 98 4.22 17.48 -9.10
N HIS A 99 4.90 17.08 -10.17
CA HIS A 99 6.27 17.40 -10.48
C HIS A 99 6.46 17.66 -11.97
N SER A 100 7.33 18.61 -12.32
CA SER A 100 7.67 18.95 -13.71
C SER A 100 8.63 17.95 -14.35
N GLU A 101 9.47 17.29 -13.53
CA GLU A 101 10.52 16.38 -13.99
C GLU A 101 10.44 15.04 -13.27
N PRO A 102 10.86 13.93 -13.91
CA PRO A 102 11.04 12.64 -13.26
C PRO A 102 12.04 12.71 -12.12
N ILE A 103 11.64 12.29 -10.92
CA ILE A 103 12.50 12.17 -9.76
C ILE A 103 12.56 10.68 -9.36
N PRO A 104 13.76 10.10 -9.19
CA PRO A 104 13.88 8.73 -8.71
C PRO A 104 13.17 8.56 -7.38
N PRO A 105 12.26 7.57 -7.24
CA PRO A 105 11.56 7.32 -5.99
C PRO A 105 12.51 6.75 -4.93
N THR A 106 12.26 7.10 -3.66
CA THR A 106 13.01 6.58 -2.52
C THR A 106 12.14 5.56 -1.76
N PRO A 107 12.66 4.38 -1.41
CA PRO A 107 11.89 3.35 -0.74
C PRO A 107 11.65 3.67 0.72
N HIS A 108 10.49 3.23 1.24
CA HIS A 108 10.18 3.12 2.65
C HIS A 108 9.38 1.84 2.91
N ILE A 109 9.23 1.47 4.16
CA ILE A 109 8.22 0.53 4.63
C ILE A 109 7.27 1.27 5.58
N ASP A 110 6.02 0.82 5.60
CA ASP A 110 4.98 1.43 6.45
C ASP A 110 5.16 1.08 7.94
N GLY A 111 4.33 1.67 8.80
CA GLY A 111 4.21 1.32 10.21
C GLY A 111 5.19 2.04 11.14
N PHE A 112 6.02 2.94 10.62
CA PHE A 112 6.94 3.77 11.41
C PHE A 112 6.49 5.23 11.42
N SER A 113 6.76 5.91 12.53
CA SER A 113 6.46 7.33 12.65
C SER A 113 7.35 8.15 11.72
N THR A 114 6.72 8.99 10.90
CA THR A 114 7.40 10.03 10.11
C THR A 114 7.23 11.41 10.74
N GLY A 115 6.55 11.52 11.89
CA GLY A 115 6.11 12.78 12.47
C GLY A 115 4.91 13.42 11.76
N LEU A 116 4.59 13.02 10.54
CA LEU A 116 3.49 13.55 9.72
C LEU A 116 2.33 12.56 9.53
N ASN A 117 2.59 11.27 9.63
CA ASN A 117 1.60 10.21 9.40
C ASN A 117 0.71 9.90 10.61
N GLY A 118 0.94 10.55 11.75
CA GLY A 118 0.14 10.39 12.97
C GLY A 118 0.48 9.14 13.79
N LEU A 119 1.53 8.40 13.44
CA LEU A 119 2.01 7.27 14.23
C LEU A 119 2.93 7.74 15.36
N GLU A 120 2.88 7.07 16.51
CA GLU A 120 3.73 7.32 17.65
C GLU A 120 5.18 6.88 17.39
N ALA A 121 6.14 7.71 17.76
CA ALA A 121 7.55 7.37 17.62
C ALA A 121 7.98 6.27 18.60
N GLY A 122 8.92 5.41 18.18
CA GLY A 122 9.44 4.31 19.00
C GLY A 122 8.50 3.09 19.07
N ARG A 123 7.44 3.07 18.27
CA ARG A 123 6.50 1.96 18.15
C ARG A 123 6.35 1.53 16.69
N ILE A 124 6.28 0.22 16.49
CA ILE A 124 6.01 -0.37 15.17
C ILE A 124 4.52 -0.68 15.04
N TYR A 125 3.94 -0.28 13.92
CA TYR A 125 2.56 -0.57 13.53
C TYR A 125 2.56 -1.43 12.26
N ASN A 126 3.31 -2.54 12.31
CA ASN A 126 3.34 -3.45 11.19
C ASN A 126 1.98 -4.12 10.97
N HIS A 127 1.67 -4.34 9.72
CA HIS A 127 0.57 -5.15 9.23
C HIS A 127 1.13 -6.38 8.51
N THR A 128 0.32 -7.16 7.83
CA THR A 128 0.79 -8.36 7.11
C THR A 128 0.94 -8.06 5.62
N VAL A 129 -0.08 -7.47 5.02
CA VAL A 129 -0.13 -7.22 3.58
C VAL A 129 -0.90 -5.94 3.26
N THR A 130 -0.46 -5.24 2.23
CA THR A 130 -1.18 -4.10 1.64
C THR A 130 -1.90 -4.55 0.38
N VAL A 131 -3.18 -4.21 0.26
CA VAL A 131 -3.98 -4.38 -0.97
C VAL A 131 -4.18 -3.02 -1.59
N GLY A 132 -3.65 -2.81 -2.80
CA GLY A 132 -3.84 -1.60 -3.58
C GLY A 132 -4.80 -1.81 -4.75
N VAL A 133 -5.90 -1.07 -4.82
CA VAL A 133 -6.88 -1.11 -5.91
C VAL A 133 -6.71 0.15 -6.75
N PHE A 134 -6.49 0.01 -8.06
CA PHE A 134 -6.23 1.12 -8.96
C PHE A 134 -7.50 1.58 -9.66
N LEU A 135 -7.92 2.82 -9.38
CA LEU A 135 -9.12 3.44 -9.97
C LEU A 135 -8.81 4.25 -11.24
N THR A 136 -7.54 4.57 -11.47
CA THR A 136 -7.03 5.23 -12.69
C THR A 136 -5.78 4.51 -13.18
N PRO A 137 -5.48 4.55 -14.49
CA PRO A 137 -4.33 3.82 -15.03
C PRO A 137 -3.00 4.52 -14.71
N THR A 138 -1.92 3.71 -14.64
CA THR A 138 -0.52 4.15 -14.52
C THR A 138 0.34 3.39 -15.52
N THR A 139 0.02 3.50 -16.81
CA THR A 139 0.63 2.68 -17.88
C THR A 139 2.02 3.15 -18.33
N LYS A 140 2.41 4.36 -17.93
CA LYS A 140 3.74 4.93 -18.16
C LYS A 140 4.47 5.12 -16.84
N GLU A 141 5.79 5.18 -16.89
CA GLU A 141 6.58 5.56 -15.70
C GLU A 141 6.34 7.03 -15.34
N PHE A 142 6.53 7.36 -14.08
CA PHE A 142 6.29 8.68 -13.51
C PHE A 142 4.86 9.22 -13.73
N ALA A 143 3.88 8.31 -13.74
CA ALA A 143 2.45 8.62 -13.71
C ALA A 143 1.86 8.41 -12.30
N GLY A 144 2.65 8.63 -11.25
CA GLY A 144 2.24 8.37 -9.87
C GLY A 144 2.23 6.87 -9.52
N ASN A 145 2.98 6.05 -10.23
CA ASN A 145 3.00 4.59 -10.09
C ASN A 145 3.30 4.14 -8.66
N PHE A 146 2.65 3.07 -8.23
CA PHE A 146 3.12 2.31 -7.09
C PHE A 146 4.45 1.68 -7.48
N THR A 147 5.50 2.08 -6.80
CA THR A 147 6.87 1.67 -7.08
C THR A 147 7.32 0.73 -5.99
N VAL A 148 7.93 -0.39 -6.37
CA VAL A 148 8.39 -1.43 -5.46
C VAL A 148 9.86 -1.74 -5.68
N TRP A 149 10.54 -2.26 -4.66
CA TRP A 149 11.88 -2.81 -4.73
C TRP A 149 11.81 -4.32 -4.52
N PRO A 150 11.72 -5.11 -5.61
CA PRO A 150 11.54 -6.56 -5.51
C PRO A 150 12.61 -7.23 -4.66
N GLY A 151 12.20 -8.12 -3.75
CA GLY A 151 13.11 -8.83 -2.85
C GLY A 151 13.55 -8.06 -1.60
N SER A 152 13.24 -6.76 -1.49
CA SER A 152 13.64 -5.94 -0.33
C SER A 152 13.06 -6.40 1.00
N HIS A 153 11.93 -7.08 1.01
CA HIS A 153 11.32 -7.64 2.22
C HIS A 153 12.26 -8.61 2.97
N TYR A 154 13.08 -9.38 2.25
CA TYR A 154 14.11 -10.23 2.87
C TYR A 154 15.28 -9.43 3.45
N LEU A 155 15.61 -8.28 2.86
CA LEU A 155 16.66 -7.42 3.38
C LEU A 155 16.23 -6.74 4.69
N TYR A 156 14.95 -6.30 4.76
CA TYR A 156 14.40 -5.74 5.98
C TYR A 156 14.21 -6.81 7.07
N GLU A 157 13.75 -8.03 6.74
CA GLU A 157 13.70 -9.14 7.70
C GLU A 157 15.07 -9.39 8.32
N ARG A 158 16.12 -9.50 7.49
CA ARG A 158 17.49 -9.68 7.95
C ARG A 158 17.95 -8.51 8.81
N TYR A 159 17.71 -7.28 8.40
CA TYR A 159 18.03 -6.08 9.18
C TYR A 159 17.42 -6.14 10.58
N PHE A 160 16.13 -6.45 10.70
CA PHE A 160 15.47 -6.56 11.99
C PHE A 160 16.05 -7.69 12.84
N ARG A 161 16.31 -8.86 12.26
CA ARG A 161 16.94 -9.98 12.96
C ARG A 161 18.34 -9.65 13.50
N GLU A 162 19.15 -8.98 12.72
CA GLU A 162 20.54 -8.63 13.08
C GLU A 162 20.58 -7.48 14.10
N ARG A 163 19.75 -6.46 13.90
CA ARG A 163 19.74 -5.26 14.75
C ARG A 163 19.02 -5.47 16.08
N GLY A 164 18.05 -6.36 16.12
CA GLY A 164 17.23 -6.61 17.28
C GLY A 164 16.20 -5.50 17.56
N PRO A 165 15.50 -5.53 18.71
CA PRO A 165 14.42 -4.59 19.05
C PRO A 165 14.82 -3.11 19.06
N ASP A 166 16.09 -2.80 19.20
CA ASP A 166 16.60 -1.42 19.15
C ASP A 166 16.33 -0.75 17.81
N ALA A 167 16.15 -1.54 16.72
CA ALA A 167 15.73 -1.05 15.41
C ALA A 167 14.42 -0.25 15.44
N MET A 168 13.57 -0.46 16.43
CA MET A 168 12.31 0.28 16.58
C MET A 168 12.50 1.73 16.99
N SER A 169 13.62 2.07 17.61
CA SER A 169 13.94 3.41 18.11
C SER A 169 14.75 4.23 17.10
N GLU A 170 15.17 3.63 15.99
CA GLU A 170 16.05 4.24 15.01
C GLU A 170 15.32 4.47 13.68
N PRO A 171 15.77 5.46 12.87
CA PRO A 171 15.31 5.57 11.50
C PRO A 171 15.63 4.27 10.76
N ILE A 172 14.65 3.72 10.05
CA ILE A 172 14.89 2.53 9.24
C ILE A 172 15.85 2.90 8.10
N PRO A 173 16.97 2.18 7.97
CA PRO A 173 17.90 2.46 6.90
C PRO A 173 17.24 2.18 5.55
N THR A 174 17.66 2.91 4.54
CA THR A 174 17.45 2.52 3.15
C THR A 174 18.59 1.56 2.79
N PRO A 175 18.41 0.23 2.87
CA PRO A 175 19.46 -0.70 2.49
C PRO A 175 19.79 -0.56 1.00
N GLU A 176 20.97 -0.98 0.60
CA GLU A 176 21.27 -1.17 -0.82
C GLU A 176 20.37 -2.27 -1.36
N ILE A 177 19.27 -1.86 -1.95
CA ILE A 177 18.28 -2.71 -2.61
C ILE A 177 18.40 -2.49 -4.11
N GLY A 178 18.05 -3.52 -4.88
CA GLY A 178 18.09 -3.48 -6.34
C GLY A 178 17.28 -2.31 -6.94
N PRO A 179 17.23 -2.17 -8.25
CA PRO A 179 16.54 -1.07 -8.90
C PRO A 179 15.03 -1.11 -8.62
N PRO A 180 14.38 0.06 -8.52
CA PRO A 180 12.93 0.14 -8.38
C PRO A 180 12.21 -0.34 -9.64
N VAL A 181 11.01 -0.88 -9.43
CA VAL A 181 10.06 -1.23 -10.49
C VAL A 181 8.81 -0.39 -10.31
N GLN A 182 8.53 0.49 -11.24
CA GLN A 182 7.27 1.24 -11.29
C GLN A 182 6.19 0.35 -11.90
N LEU A 183 5.22 -0.09 -11.10
CA LEU A 183 4.17 -0.98 -11.56
C LEU A 183 3.25 -0.26 -12.55
N LYS A 184 3.07 -0.86 -13.71
CA LYS A 184 2.14 -0.36 -14.73
C LYS A 184 0.80 -1.04 -14.49
N CYS A 185 -0.16 -0.29 -13.99
CA CYS A 185 -1.49 -0.77 -13.64
C CYS A 185 -2.54 -0.19 -14.59
N GLU A 186 -3.49 -1.02 -14.96
CA GLU A 186 -4.74 -0.62 -15.61
C GLU A 186 -5.83 -0.37 -14.56
N VAL A 187 -6.94 0.21 -15.00
CA VAL A 187 -8.13 0.40 -14.15
C VAL A 187 -8.67 -0.97 -13.70
N GLY A 188 -8.89 -1.13 -12.41
CA GLY A 188 -9.38 -2.38 -11.81
C GLY A 188 -8.28 -3.38 -11.45
N ASP A 189 -7.02 -3.06 -11.73
CA ASP A 189 -5.90 -3.86 -11.26
C ASP A 189 -5.80 -3.81 -9.74
N VAL A 190 -5.34 -4.92 -9.17
CA VAL A 190 -5.06 -5.04 -7.73
C VAL A 190 -3.62 -5.47 -7.53
N VAL A 191 -2.93 -4.80 -6.63
CA VAL A 191 -1.60 -5.19 -6.15
C VAL A 191 -1.69 -5.66 -4.71
N LEU A 192 -1.19 -6.84 -4.45
CA LEU A 192 -0.96 -7.39 -3.12
C LEU A 192 0.52 -7.23 -2.80
N ALA A 193 0.87 -6.48 -1.77
CA ALA A 193 2.26 -6.21 -1.41
C ALA A 193 2.54 -6.62 0.03
N HIS A 194 3.60 -7.41 0.24
CA HIS A 194 4.07 -7.78 1.57
C HIS A 194 4.41 -6.52 2.38
N TYR A 195 4.10 -6.52 3.68
CA TYR A 195 4.33 -5.37 4.56
C TYR A 195 5.75 -4.81 4.48
N GLN A 196 6.78 -5.67 4.51
CA GLN A 196 8.18 -5.27 4.48
C GLN A 196 8.74 -5.00 3.07
N LEU A 197 7.91 -5.07 2.03
CA LEU A 197 8.37 -4.67 0.71
C LEU A 197 8.66 -3.17 0.70
N GLY A 198 9.90 -2.82 0.40
CA GLY A 198 10.26 -1.43 0.15
C GLY A 198 9.43 -0.89 -1.00
N HIS A 199 8.69 0.18 -0.75
CA HIS A 199 7.78 0.77 -1.74
C HIS A 199 7.75 2.29 -1.65
N SER A 200 7.18 2.91 -2.67
CA SER A 200 6.96 4.36 -2.75
C SER A 200 5.88 4.67 -3.79
N ALA A 201 5.47 5.91 -3.87
CA ALA A 201 4.75 6.42 -5.03
C ALA A 201 5.70 7.27 -5.87
N ALA A 202 5.84 6.96 -7.16
CA ALA A 202 6.55 7.82 -8.09
C ALA A 202 5.87 9.20 -8.19
N VAL A 203 6.65 10.22 -8.56
CA VAL A 203 6.07 11.52 -8.95
C VAL A 203 5.13 11.34 -10.15
N ASN A 204 4.19 12.24 -10.31
CA ASN A 204 3.26 12.22 -11.43
C ASN A 204 3.55 13.40 -12.38
N THR A 205 4.21 13.11 -13.48
CA THR A 205 4.49 14.06 -14.56
C THR A 205 3.46 14.00 -15.70
N SER A 206 2.43 13.14 -15.55
CA SER A 206 1.38 12.96 -16.57
C SER A 206 0.23 13.97 -16.43
N ASP A 207 -0.63 14.00 -17.43
CA ASP A 207 -1.78 14.92 -17.51
C ASP A 207 -3.01 14.48 -16.71
N SER A 208 -2.93 13.35 -15.99
CA SER A 208 -4.07 12.81 -15.25
C SER A 208 -3.71 12.40 -13.83
N ASP A 209 -4.65 12.57 -12.92
CA ASP A 209 -4.49 12.14 -11.52
C ASP A 209 -4.39 10.61 -11.43
N ARG A 210 -3.45 10.11 -10.64
CA ARG A 210 -3.46 8.71 -10.20
C ARG A 210 -4.28 8.59 -8.93
N ILE A 211 -5.33 7.76 -8.96
CA ILE A 211 -6.17 7.43 -7.82
C ILE A 211 -6.06 5.94 -7.53
N ALA A 212 -5.63 5.59 -6.33
CA ALA A 212 -5.63 4.23 -5.83
C ALA A 212 -6.11 4.20 -4.38
N ILE A 213 -6.69 3.07 -3.99
CA ILE A 213 -7.13 2.83 -2.62
C ILE A 213 -6.24 1.75 -2.02
N PHE A 214 -5.62 2.02 -0.88
CA PHE A 214 -4.78 1.07 -0.18
C PHE A 214 -5.44 0.64 1.13
N PHE A 215 -5.56 -0.68 1.31
CA PHE A 215 -6.03 -1.32 2.54
C PHE A 215 -4.85 -2.02 3.21
N ARG A 216 -4.69 -1.80 4.51
CA ARG A 216 -3.73 -2.55 5.33
C ARG A 216 -4.46 -3.68 6.01
N ILE A 217 -3.98 -4.89 5.78
CA ILE A 217 -4.54 -6.13 6.30
C ILE A 217 -3.51 -6.73 7.26
N TRP A 218 -3.93 -7.19 8.42
CA TRP A 218 -3.04 -7.87 9.35
C TRP A 218 -3.66 -9.14 9.91
N LEU A 219 -2.82 -10.14 10.12
CA LEU A 219 -3.17 -11.28 10.96
C LEU A 219 -3.40 -10.78 12.38
N ARG A 220 -4.48 -11.20 13.03
CA ARG A 220 -4.76 -10.83 14.44
C ARG A 220 -3.61 -11.19 15.39
N ALA A 221 -2.92 -12.27 15.08
CA ALA A 221 -1.76 -12.71 15.84
C ALA A 221 -0.58 -11.71 15.81
N VAL A 222 -0.48 -10.84 14.80
CA VAL A 222 0.54 -9.76 14.73
C VAL A 222 0.43 -8.81 15.92
N GLU A 223 -0.76 -8.55 16.42
CA GLU A 223 -0.96 -7.66 17.57
C GLU A 223 -0.44 -8.24 18.89
N LEU A 224 -0.34 -9.56 19.00
CA LEU A 224 0.16 -10.25 20.17
C LEU A 224 1.69 -10.21 20.25
N ASP A 225 2.37 -10.28 19.10
CA ASP A 225 3.83 -10.22 19.03
C ASP A 225 4.31 -9.61 17.71
N ARG A 226 4.26 -8.28 17.62
CA ARG A 226 4.66 -7.53 16.43
C ARG A 226 6.11 -7.79 16.02
N TRP A 227 7.01 -7.99 17.01
CA TRP A 227 8.41 -8.26 16.75
C TRP A 227 8.62 -9.62 16.08
N HIS A 228 7.91 -10.63 16.52
CA HIS A 228 7.97 -11.97 15.94
C HIS A 228 7.65 -11.92 14.44
N TYR A 229 6.58 -11.21 14.04
CA TYR A 229 6.17 -11.09 12.64
C TYR A 229 7.06 -10.16 11.79
N LEU A 230 7.88 -9.32 12.41
CA LEU A 230 8.93 -8.56 11.69
C LEU A 230 10.12 -9.45 11.32
N THR A 231 10.36 -10.50 12.08
CA THR A 231 11.51 -11.39 11.92
C THR A 231 11.17 -12.77 11.36
N ASN A 232 9.88 -13.06 11.15
CA ASN A 232 9.35 -14.29 10.57
C ASN A 232 8.24 -13.92 9.57
N ILE A 233 8.67 -13.31 8.47
CA ILE A 233 7.79 -12.54 7.56
C ILE A 233 6.76 -13.37 6.80
N TRP A 234 6.94 -14.68 6.70
CA TRP A 234 5.99 -15.59 6.02
C TRP A 234 5.15 -16.41 7.00
N GLU A 235 5.26 -16.15 8.31
CA GLU A 235 4.44 -16.86 9.28
C GLU A 235 2.96 -16.48 9.13
N GLY A 236 2.10 -17.49 9.17
CA GLY A 236 0.66 -17.34 8.96
C GLY A 236 0.22 -17.22 7.50
N TRP A 237 1.14 -17.26 6.53
CA TRP A 237 0.81 -17.27 5.11
C TRP A 237 0.64 -18.70 4.59
N GLN A 238 -0.46 -18.96 3.89
CA GLN A 238 -0.73 -20.20 3.15
C GLN A 238 -0.42 -19.98 1.66
N LEU A 239 0.85 -20.17 1.27
CA LEU A 239 1.37 -19.87 -0.08
C LEU A 239 1.97 -21.11 -0.76
#